data_c3dd91bfb3d139be477838caba94f7fa
#
_entry.id   c3dd91bfb3d139be477838caba94f7fa
#
_cell.length_a   1.000
_cell.length_b   1.000
_cell.length_c   1.000
_cell.angle_alpha   90.00
_cell.angle_beta   90.00
_cell.angle_gamma   90.00
#
_symmetry.space_group_name_H-M   'P 1'
#
loop_
_entity.id
_entity.type
_entity.pdbx_description
1 polymer ?
#
loop_
_entity_poly.entity_id
_entity_poly.type
_entity_poly.pdbx_seq_one_letter_code
_entity_poly.pdbx_strand_id
1 'polypeptide(L)'
;TYQIKGPNAYGWLKSESGVHRLVRISPFDSAAKRHTSFSSVWVYPVVDDNIEIEVHPSDIRVDTYRSSGAGGQHVTKTESAVRITHHPTGIVVTSSEKSQHRNRDIAMKALKSRLYQMELDKRSEAINAAHEAKGDAGWGNQIRSYVLQPYQMVKDLRTGHETSDTK
;
A
#
# COMPACT_ATOMS: atom_id res chain seq x y z
N THR A 1 -13.80 3.47 -8.36
CA THR A 1 -12.36 3.51 -8.67
C THR A 1 -12.20 3.55 -10.17
N TYR A 2 -11.33 4.44 -10.67
CA TYR A 2 -11.02 4.59 -12.09
C TYR A 2 -9.52 4.41 -12.30
N GLN A 3 -9.14 3.74 -13.39
CA GLN A 3 -7.76 3.63 -13.84
C GLN A 3 -7.54 4.57 -15.02
N ILE A 4 -6.58 5.48 -14.90
CA ILE A 4 -6.21 6.44 -15.95
C ILE A 4 -4.82 6.07 -16.44
N LYS A 5 -4.69 5.89 -17.76
CA LYS A 5 -3.42 5.56 -18.43
C LYS A 5 -3.01 6.72 -19.33
N GLY A 6 -1.77 7.13 -19.25
CA GLY A 6 -1.21 8.17 -20.10
C GLY A 6 0.19 8.60 -19.65
N PRO A 7 0.93 9.32 -20.49
CA PRO A 7 2.25 9.84 -20.14
C PRO A 7 2.13 10.79 -18.95
N ASN A 8 2.91 10.54 -17.89
CA ASN A 8 2.94 11.34 -16.66
C ASN A 8 1.57 11.50 -15.96
N ALA A 9 0.62 10.57 -16.17
CA ALA A 9 -0.73 10.67 -15.62
C ALA A 9 -0.75 10.84 -14.09
N TYR A 10 0.06 10.10 -13.35
CA TYR A 10 0.19 10.26 -11.91
C TYR A 10 0.73 11.65 -11.52
N GLY A 11 1.76 12.14 -12.21
CA GLY A 11 2.37 13.45 -11.96
C GLY A 11 1.37 14.60 -12.07
N TRP A 12 0.48 14.56 -13.06
CA TRP A 12 -0.57 15.53 -13.26
C TRP A 12 -1.71 15.42 -12.23
N LEU A 13 -2.15 14.20 -11.96
CA LEU A 13 -3.33 13.96 -11.13
C LEU A 13 -3.05 13.97 -9.62
N LYS A 14 -1.81 13.76 -9.18
CA LYS A 14 -1.47 13.75 -7.75
C LYS A 14 -1.88 15.01 -7.01
N SER A 15 -1.86 16.16 -7.69
CA SER A 15 -2.27 17.45 -7.13
C SER A 15 -3.77 17.57 -6.88
N GLU A 16 -4.60 16.68 -7.46
CA GLU A 16 -6.04 16.64 -7.24
C GLU A 16 -6.42 15.81 -5.99
N SER A 17 -5.44 15.16 -5.35
CA SER A 17 -5.70 14.42 -4.11
C SER A 17 -6.08 15.37 -2.98
N GLY A 18 -7.25 15.18 -2.40
CA GLY A 18 -7.77 15.97 -1.30
C GLY A 18 -9.29 16.07 -1.32
N VAL A 19 -9.83 17.01 -0.55
CA VAL A 19 -11.26 17.23 -0.42
C VAL A 19 -11.71 18.34 -1.38
N HIS A 20 -12.73 18.05 -2.17
CA HIS A 20 -13.36 18.97 -3.11
C HIS A 20 -14.77 19.30 -2.62
N ARG A 21 -15.14 20.57 -2.67
CA ARG A 21 -16.45 21.09 -2.29
C ARG A 21 -17.24 21.48 -3.52
N LEU A 22 -18.47 20.97 -3.63
CA LEU A 22 -19.39 21.33 -4.70
C LEU A 22 -20.63 22.02 -4.11
N VAL A 23 -20.94 23.22 -4.61
CA VAL A 23 -22.16 23.97 -4.27
C VAL A 23 -22.98 24.15 -5.52
N ARG A 24 -24.15 23.52 -5.54
CA ARG A 24 -25.09 23.60 -6.68
C ARG A 24 -26.54 23.40 -6.23
N ILE A 25 -27.48 23.74 -7.09
CA ILE A 25 -28.85 23.26 -6.95
C ILE A 25 -28.84 21.76 -7.22
N SER A 26 -29.30 20.98 -6.25
CA SER A 26 -29.25 19.52 -6.35
C SER A 26 -30.29 19.02 -7.37
N PRO A 27 -29.88 18.21 -8.36
CA PRO A 27 -30.85 17.60 -9.29
C PRO A 27 -31.70 16.51 -8.64
N PHE A 28 -31.36 16.10 -7.40
CA PHE A 28 -32.07 15.09 -6.62
C PHE A 28 -33.06 15.69 -5.60
N ASP A 29 -33.06 17.02 -5.44
CA ASP A 29 -33.96 17.72 -4.51
C ASP A 29 -35.15 18.27 -5.28
N SER A 30 -36.36 17.76 -4.99
CA SER A 30 -37.61 18.23 -5.58
C SER A 30 -37.91 19.69 -5.28
N ALA A 31 -37.37 20.25 -4.19
CA ALA A 31 -37.54 21.66 -3.81
C ALA A 31 -36.53 22.59 -4.50
N ALA A 32 -35.66 22.06 -5.37
CA ALA A 32 -34.62 22.79 -6.11
C ALA A 32 -33.76 23.69 -5.22
N LYS A 33 -33.46 23.25 -4.00
CA LYS A 33 -32.60 23.98 -3.06
C LYS A 33 -31.12 23.81 -3.40
N ARG A 34 -30.34 24.82 -3.04
CA ARG A 34 -28.87 24.77 -3.14
C ARG A 34 -28.30 23.93 -2.02
N HIS A 35 -27.48 22.93 -2.38
CA HIS A 35 -26.79 22.04 -1.45
C HIS A 35 -25.29 22.13 -1.61
N THR A 36 -24.58 21.85 -0.52
CA THR A 36 -23.14 21.69 -0.49
C THR A 36 -22.81 20.22 -0.31
N SER A 37 -21.96 19.71 -1.17
CA SER A 37 -21.44 18.31 -1.12
C SER A 37 -19.93 18.33 -1.07
N PHE A 38 -19.36 17.37 -0.37
CA PHE A 38 -17.92 17.14 -0.30
C PHE A 38 -17.57 15.79 -0.92
N SER A 39 -16.45 15.75 -1.63
CA SER A 39 -15.91 14.53 -2.20
C SER A 39 -14.43 14.47 -1.93
N SER A 40 -13.95 13.35 -1.39
CA SER A 40 -12.53 13.10 -1.22
C SER A 40 -11.99 12.35 -2.43
N VAL A 41 -10.98 12.91 -3.08
CA VAL A 41 -10.28 12.30 -4.20
C VAL A 41 -8.96 11.75 -3.71
N TRP A 42 -8.66 10.53 -4.10
CA TRP A 42 -7.40 9.88 -3.82
C TRP A 42 -6.75 9.38 -5.10
N VAL A 43 -5.56 9.89 -5.37
CA VAL A 43 -4.76 9.51 -6.54
C VAL A 43 -3.52 8.78 -6.06
N TYR A 44 -3.33 7.56 -6.55
CA TYR A 44 -2.16 6.74 -6.27
C TYR A 44 -1.64 6.09 -7.55
N PRO A 45 -0.33 5.87 -7.66
CA PRO A 45 0.22 5.20 -8.82
C PRO A 45 -0.21 3.73 -8.82
N VAL A 46 -0.53 3.20 -10.00
CA VAL A 46 -0.65 1.76 -10.19
C VAL A 46 0.76 1.21 -10.26
N VAL A 47 1.17 0.47 -9.24
CA VAL A 47 2.46 -0.22 -9.19
C VAL A 47 2.22 -1.64 -9.64
N ASP A 48 3.06 -2.16 -10.54
CA ASP A 48 3.04 -3.58 -10.87
C ASP A 48 3.30 -4.41 -9.61
N ASP A 49 2.45 -5.42 -9.36
CA ASP A 49 2.52 -6.27 -8.16
C ASP A 49 3.71 -7.25 -8.19
N ASN A 50 4.61 -7.15 -9.17
CA ASN A 50 5.81 -7.95 -9.26
C ASN A 50 6.86 -7.45 -8.27
N ILE A 51 6.79 -8.00 -7.06
CA ILE A 51 7.85 -7.87 -6.07
C ILE A 51 8.84 -9.01 -6.31
N GLU A 52 9.99 -8.72 -6.89
CA GLU A 52 11.10 -9.67 -6.95
C GLU A 52 11.86 -9.64 -5.63
N ILE A 53 11.90 -10.78 -4.95
CA ILE A 53 12.68 -10.96 -3.74
C ILE A 53 13.99 -11.66 -4.12
N GLU A 54 15.06 -10.89 -4.17
CA GLU A 54 16.41 -11.43 -4.25
C GLU A 54 16.99 -11.63 -2.84
N VAL A 55 17.50 -12.83 -2.60
CA VAL A 55 18.20 -13.16 -1.36
C VAL A 55 19.66 -13.45 -1.72
N HIS A 56 20.53 -12.52 -1.35
CA HIS A 56 21.95 -12.72 -1.58
C HIS A 56 22.54 -13.74 -0.58
N PRO A 57 23.42 -14.64 -1.01
CA PRO A 57 24.05 -15.61 -0.12
C PRO A 57 24.81 -14.98 1.05
N SER A 58 25.33 -13.75 0.88
CA SER A 58 26.02 -12.97 1.91
C SER A 58 25.10 -12.51 3.04
N ASP A 59 23.80 -12.38 2.76
CA ASP A 59 22.82 -11.83 3.69
C ASP A 59 22.17 -12.91 4.54
N ILE A 60 22.47 -14.17 4.27
CA ILE A 60 21.91 -15.31 4.97
C ILE A 60 22.99 -16.10 5.70
N ARG A 61 22.66 -16.54 6.90
CA ARG A 61 23.40 -17.56 7.64
C ARG A 61 22.59 -18.84 7.68
N VAL A 62 23.21 -19.95 7.29
CA VAL A 62 22.58 -21.28 7.29
C VAL A 62 23.26 -22.13 8.36
N ASP A 63 22.51 -22.49 9.38
CA ASP A 63 22.97 -23.36 10.44
C ASP A 63 22.23 -24.70 10.37
N THR A 64 22.97 -25.80 10.55
CA THR A 64 22.41 -27.15 10.69
C THR A 64 22.41 -27.55 12.16
N TYR A 65 21.37 -28.23 12.61
CA TYR A 65 21.28 -28.66 13.99
C TYR A 65 20.42 -29.94 14.13
N ARG A 66 20.48 -30.56 15.31
CA ARG A 66 19.62 -31.69 15.63
C ARG A 66 18.27 -31.19 16.13
N SER A 67 17.19 -31.60 15.47
CA SER A 67 15.86 -31.26 15.97
C SER A 67 15.53 -32.07 17.22
N SER A 68 15.06 -31.42 18.27
CA SER A 68 14.47 -32.04 19.42
C SER A 68 12.97 -32.16 19.21
N GLY A 69 12.45 -33.37 18.95
CA GLY A 69 11.02 -33.62 18.76
C GLY A 69 10.64 -35.10 18.89
N ALA A 70 9.36 -35.38 18.99
CA ALA A 70 8.78 -36.75 19.15
C ALA A 70 8.87 -37.62 17.88
N GLY A 71 9.74 -37.28 16.92
CA GLY A 71 9.96 -38.07 15.73
C GLY A 71 11.10 -39.08 15.91
N GLY A 72 10.85 -40.32 15.76
CA GLY A 72 11.70 -41.49 15.95
C GLY A 72 13.23 -41.34 15.82
N GLN A 73 14.00 -42.43 16.09
CA GLN A 73 15.47 -42.42 16.20
C GLN A 73 16.27 -41.70 15.08
N HIS A 74 15.71 -41.53 13.90
CA HIS A 74 16.40 -40.89 12.76
C HIS A 74 16.42 -39.37 12.87
N VAL A 75 15.39 -38.75 13.44
CA VAL A 75 15.27 -37.30 13.62
C VAL A 75 16.19 -36.77 14.72
N THR A 76 16.46 -37.59 15.74
CA THR A 76 17.30 -37.21 16.88
C THR A 76 18.78 -37.52 16.70
N LYS A 77 19.17 -38.36 15.73
CA LYS A 77 20.56 -38.79 15.52
C LYS A 77 21.29 -38.01 14.44
N THR A 78 20.57 -37.37 13.49
CA THR A 78 21.16 -36.67 12.37
C THR A 78 20.92 -35.16 12.47
N GLU A 79 21.91 -34.35 12.13
CA GLU A 79 21.81 -32.90 12.04
C GLU A 79 21.15 -32.51 10.72
N SER A 80 19.89 -32.93 10.54
CA SER A 80 19.12 -32.69 9.32
C SER A 80 18.32 -31.38 9.36
N ALA A 81 18.05 -30.83 10.54
CA ALA A 81 17.33 -29.57 10.67
C ALA A 81 18.17 -28.39 10.23
N VAL A 82 17.52 -27.45 9.53
CA VAL A 82 18.17 -26.26 8.98
C VAL A 82 17.50 -25.02 9.57
N ARG A 83 18.34 -24.06 9.97
CA ARG A 83 17.94 -22.71 10.36
C ARG A 83 18.58 -21.72 9.39
N ILE A 84 17.78 -20.87 8.79
CA ILE A 84 18.26 -19.77 7.97
C ILE A 84 17.94 -18.47 8.70
N THR A 85 18.97 -17.65 8.90
CA THR A 85 18.85 -16.31 9.48
C THR A 85 19.17 -15.30 8.39
N HIS A 86 18.27 -14.37 8.13
CA HIS A 86 18.48 -13.26 7.21
C HIS A 86 18.94 -12.04 7.99
N HIS A 87 20.21 -11.65 7.83
CA HIS A 87 20.84 -10.60 8.63
C HIS A 87 20.17 -9.22 8.50
N PRO A 88 19.82 -8.73 7.28
CA PRO A 88 19.28 -7.38 7.14
C PRO A 88 17.91 -7.19 7.82
N THR A 89 17.08 -8.24 7.88
CA THR A 89 15.71 -8.16 8.44
C THR A 89 15.58 -8.85 9.79
N GLY A 90 16.57 -9.64 10.20
CA GLY A 90 16.50 -10.45 11.42
C GLY A 90 15.53 -11.63 11.35
N ILE A 91 14.94 -11.93 10.17
CA ILE A 91 14.02 -13.04 10.00
C ILE A 91 14.75 -14.36 10.15
N VAL A 92 14.21 -15.23 11.00
CA VAL A 92 14.72 -16.59 11.23
C VAL A 92 13.66 -17.59 10.77
N VAL A 93 14.09 -18.56 9.95
CA VAL A 93 13.23 -19.65 9.46
C VAL A 93 13.89 -20.97 9.76
N THR A 94 13.13 -21.95 10.22
CA THR A 94 13.60 -23.30 10.55
C THR A 94 12.81 -24.35 9.79
N SER A 95 13.47 -25.43 9.39
CA SER A 95 12.84 -26.62 8.83
C SER A 95 13.50 -27.88 9.38
N SER A 96 12.72 -28.88 9.75
CA SER A 96 13.17 -30.05 10.48
C SER A 96 12.63 -31.38 9.93
N GLU A 97 12.62 -31.55 8.62
CA GLU A 97 12.26 -32.83 7.98
C GLU A 97 13.48 -33.80 7.92
N LYS A 98 13.25 -34.99 7.38
CA LYS A 98 14.28 -36.06 7.33
C LYS A 98 15.49 -35.76 6.44
N SER A 99 15.35 -34.87 5.43
CA SER A 99 16.39 -34.53 4.46
C SER A 99 16.91 -33.12 4.66
N GLN A 100 18.21 -32.96 4.90
CA GLN A 100 18.87 -31.66 5.05
C GLN A 100 18.74 -30.77 3.82
N HIS A 101 18.92 -31.32 2.60
CA HIS A 101 18.77 -30.56 1.36
C HIS A 101 17.34 -30.05 1.19
N ARG A 102 16.35 -30.91 1.46
CA ARG A 102 14.95 -30.53 1.40
C ARG A 102 14.59 -29.47 2.44
N ASN A 103 15.15 -29.57 3.64
CA ASN A 103 14.97 -28.56 4.69
C ASN A 103 15.53 -27.21 4.29
N ARG A 104 16.68 -27.18 3.60
CA ARG A 104 17.25 -25.93 3.09
C ARG A 104 16.35 -25.30 2.05
N ASP A 105 15.79 -26.07 1.11
CA ASP A 105 14.89 -25.57 0.08
C ASP A 105 13.57 -25.07 0.67
N ILE A 106 13.00 -25.79 1.64
CA ILE A 106 11.78 -25.40 2.34
C ILE A 106 12.03 -24.11 3.13
N ALA A 107 13.11 -24.04 3.89
CA ALA A 107 13.47 -22.85 4.68
C ALA A 107 13.72 -21.64 3.76
N MET A 108 14.36 -21.81 2.60
CA MET A 108 14.59 -20.74 1.64
C MET A 108 13.27 -20.23 1.05
N LYS A 109 12.35 -21.12 0.68
CA LYS A 109 11.01 -20.73 0.19
C LYS A 109 10.22 -19.99 1.27
N ALA A 110 10.26 -20.47 2.51
CA ALA A 110 9.59 -19.81 3.62
C ALA A 110 10.19 -18.43 3.94
N LEU A 111 11.53 -18.27 3.82
CA LEU A 111 12.19 -16.98 3.96
C LEU A 111 11.71 -16.01 2.89
N LYS A 112 11.71 -16.42 1.62
CA LYS A 112 11.24 -15.60 0.50
C LYS A 112 9.78 -15.16 0.70
N SER A 113 8.91 -16.07 1.15
CA SER A 113 7.51 -15.74 1.44
C SER A 113 7.36 -14.70 2.55
N ARG A 114 8.16 -14.79 3.62
CA ARG A 114 8.15 -13.79 4.70
C ARG A 114 8.68 -12.44 4.26
N LEU A 115 9.75 -12.40 3.47
CA LEU A 115 10.27 -11.17 2.89
C LEU A 115 9.27 -10.51 1.95
N TYR A 116 8.58 -11.30 1.14
CA TYR A 116 7.51 -10.83 0.26
C TYR A 116 6.36 -10.19 1.06
N GLN A 117 5.90 -10.86 2.13
CA GLN A 117 4.86 -10.33 3.00
C GLN A 117 5.30 -9.02 3.66
N MET A 118 6.52 -8.95 4.17
CA MET A 118 7.05 -7.73 4.78
C MET A 118 7.10 -6.56 3.80
N GLU A 119 7.42 -6.82 2.53
CA GLU A 119 7.43 -5.77 1.51
C GLU A 119 6.01 -5.31 1.14
N LEU A 120 5.04 -6.23 1.10
CA LEU A 120 3.61 -5.89 0.94
C LEU A 120 3.11 -5.03 2.09
N ASP A 121 3.47 -5.40 3.33
CA ASP A 121 3.05 -4.67 4.53
C ASP A 121 3.62 -3.24 4.52
N LYS A 122 4.90 -3.06 4.18
CA LYS A 122 5.51 -1.73 4.01
C LYS A 122 4.79 -0.88 2.97
N ARG A 123 4.42 -1.47 1.83
CA ARG A 123 3.67 -0.77 0.78
C ARG A 123 2.29 -0.36 1.25
N SER A 124 1.59 -1.26 1.97
CA SER A 124 0.27 -0.98 2.52
C SER A 124 0.30 0.10 3.60
N GLU A 125 1.30 0.08 4.47
CA GLU A 125 1.50 1.12 5.50
C GLU A 125 1.77 2.49 4.88
N ALA A 126 2.62 2.57 3.86
CA ALA A 126 2.89 3.81 3.15
C ALA A 126 1.62 4.38 2.47
N ILE A 127 0.79 3.50 1.90
CA ILE A 127 -0.50 3.86 1.30
C ILE A 127 -1.48 4.34 2.37
N ASN A 128 -1.58 3.64 3.50
CA ASN A 128 -2.47 3.99 4.61
C ASN A 128 -2.05 5.30 5.28
N ALA A 129 -0.76 5.52 5.51
CA ALA A 129 -0.24 6.78 6.05
C ALA A 129 -0.57 7.97 5.13
N ALA A 130 -0.44 7.79 3.82
CA ALA A 130 -0.83 8.80 2.84
C ALA A 130 -2.36 9.03 2.82
N HIS A 131 -3.15 8.03 3.16
CA HIS A 131 -4.61 8.14 3.29
C HIS A 131 -5.02 8.90 4.55
N GLU A 132 -4.41 8.59 5.68
CA GLU A 132 -4.69 9.24 6.98
C GLU A 132 -4.30 10.73 6.99
N ALA A 133 -3.23 11.09 6.29
CA ALA A 133 -2.77 12.49 6.17
C ALA A 133 -3.76 13.44 5.47
N LYS A 134 -4.84 12.94 4.86
CA LYS A 134 -5.80 13.77 4.10
C LYS A 134 -6.86 14.47 4.92
N GLY A 135 -7.11 14.01 6.14
CA GLY A 135 -8.22 14.49 6.95
C GLY A 135 -9.60 14.10 6.43
N ASP A 136 -10.62 14.40 7.21
CA ASP A 136 -12.01 14.08 6.90
C ASP A 136 -12.55 14.91 5.73
N ALA A 137 -13.47 14.32 4.96
CA ALA A 137 -14.20 15.00 3.88
C ALA A 137 -15.26 15.95 4.47
N GLY A 138 -14.82 17.14 4.92
CA GLY A 138 -15.69 18.11 5.58
C GLY A 138 -15.19 19.55 5.45
N TRP A 139 -15.87 20.42 6.19
CA TRP A 139 -15.55 21.85 6.24
C TRP A 139 -14.14 22.07 6.83
N GLY A 140 -13.37 22.93 6.18
CA GLY A 140 -12.01 23.29 6.61
C GLY A 140 -10.90 22.51 5.91
N ASN A 141 -11.18 21.31 5.37
CA ASN A 141 -10.18 20.45 4.73
C ASN A 141 -10.23 20.50 3.17
N GLN A 142 -11.10 21.34 2.60
CA GLN A 142 -11.22 21.42 1.15
C GLN A 142 -10.01 22.09 0.48
N ILE A 143 -9.49 21.46 -0.58
CA ILE A 143 -8.43 22.01 -1.42
C ILE A 143 -8.99 22.87 -2.55
N ARG A 144 -10.21 22.55 -3.03
CA ARG A 144 -10.86 23.27 -4.13
C ARG A 144 -12.36 23.37 -3.91
N SER A 145 -12.93 24.53 -4.29
CA SER A 145 -14.35 24.80 -4.22
C SER A 145 -14.92 25.09 -5.59
N TYR A 146 -16.01 24.43 -5.92
CA TYR A 146 -16.79 24.60 -7.14
C TYR A 146 -18.16 25.14 -6.77
N VAL A 147 -18.45 26.36 -7.17
CA VAL A 147 -19.74 27.01 -6.97
C VAL A 147 -20.40 27.18 -8.34
N LEU A 148 -21.56 26.58 -8.53
CA LEU A 148 -22.31 26.66 -9.78
C LEU A 148 -23.53 27.56 -9.69
N GLN A 149 -24.08 27.80 -8.50
CA GLN A 149 -25.18 28.73 -8.22
C GLN A 149 -24.97 29.43 -6.87
N PRO A 150 -25.36 30.73 -6.71
CA PRO A 150 -26.01 31.61 -7.70
C PRO A 150 -25.03 32.20 -8.73
N TYR A 151 -23.75 32.06 -8.57
CA TYR A 151 -22.69 32.48 -9.49
C TYR A 151 -21.80 31.28 -9.81
N GLN A 152 -21.06 31.37 -10.90
CA GLN A 152 -20.13 30.32 -11.31
C GLN A 152 -18.71 30.72 -10.91
N MET A 153 -18.06 29.86 -10.13
CA MET A 153 -16.69 30.07 -9.69
C MET A 153 -16.03 28.77 -9.28
N VAL A 154 -14.83 28.54 -9.77
CA VAL A 154 -13.93 27.50 -9.25
C VAL A 154 -12.74 28.18 -8.60
N LYS A 155 -12.45 27.83 -7.36
CA LYS A 155 -11.33 28.39 -6.60
C LYS A 155 -10.48 27.28 -5.97
N ASP A 156 -9.18 27.33 -6.23
CA ASP A 156 -8.19 26.51 -5.53
C ASP A 156 -7.76 27.26 -4.26
N LEU A 157 -8.03 26.67 -3.08
CA LEU A 157 -7.78 27.30 -1.81
C LEU A 157 -6.28 27.28 -1.42
N ARG A 158 -5.48 26.42 -2.06
CA ARG A 158 -4.05 26.31 -1.83
C ARG A 158 -3.25 27.40 -2.53
N THR A 159 -3.67 27.74 -3.75
CA THR A 159 -2.96 28.74 -4.60
C THR A 159 -3.68 30.08 -4.64
N GLY A 160 -4.94 30.15 -4.22
CA GLY A 160 -5.79 31.32 -4.38
C GLY A 160 -6.27 31.59 -5.80
N HIS A 161 -5.89 30.73 -6.76
CA HIS A 161 -6.34 30.86 -8.16
C HIS A 161 -7.84 30.62 -8.28
N GLU A 162 -8.52 31.50 -9.00
CA GLU A 162 -9.96 31.42 -9.24
C GLU A 162 -10.32 31.69 -10.70
N THR A 163 -11.36 31.05 -11.18
CA THR A 163 -11.93 31.25 -12.51
C THR A 163 -13.45 31.17 -12.48
N SER A 164 -14.10 31.99 -13.30
CA SER A 164 -15.55 31.92 -13.53
C SER A 164 -15.94 31.03 -14.70
N ASP A 165 -14.96 30.54 -15.46
CA ASP A 165 -15.21 29.58 -16.53
C ASP A 165 -15.37 28.17 -15.94
N THR A 166 -16.62 27.71 -15.93
CA THR A 166 -17.01 26.40 -15.36
C THR A 166 -17.49 25.40 -16.42
N LYS A 167 -17.28 25.72 -17.71
CA LYS A 167 -17.69 24.85 -18.82
C LYS A 167 -16.64 23.79 -19.14
#